data_5dec2f7d39d91a16ecc718b84f4cea9c
#
_entry.id   5dec2f7d39d91a16ecc718b84f4cea9c
#
_cell.length_a   1.000
_cell.length_b   1.000
_cell.length_c   1.000
_cell.angle_alpha   90.00
_cell.angle_beta   90.00
_cell.angle_gamma   90.00
#
_symmetry.space_group_name_H-M   'P 1'
#
loop_
_entity.id
_entity.type
_entity.pdbx_description
1 polymer ?
#
loop_
_entity_poly.entity_id
_entity_poly.type
_entity_poly.pdbx_seq_one_letter_code
_entity_poly.pdbx_strand_id
1 'polypeptide(L)'
;MDKERNAHQIVRKDGKGCFVESLNDSFSIGRCHLAFAAYDLNRPAGERQANLVQIYLDCGELLELCRKAESGELLLRLQDKKQKGDKTPLYQCMGGTSAEKLHRIGRPRPDGKSLSRIFQLLPGNKSDFLLVADSGPGETDEKGLIVPRFGKQPENHVVISLSMGHFCELLLLTRAHYLAWLTASYSRGEEKAFHTQEPEQIPTEPQEPEMAMF
;
A
#
# COMPACT_ATOMS: atom_id res chain seq x y z
N MET A 1 5.47 14.10 29.01
CA MET A 1 5.08 12.72 28.66
C MET A 1 5.50 12.50 27.22
N ASP A 2 6.67 11.92 27.02
CA ASP A 2 7.11 11.49 25.69
C ASP A 2 6.15 10.40 25.23
N LYS A 3 5.36 10.70 24.19
CA LYS A 3 4.59 9.66 23.51
C LYS A 3 5.62 8.67 22.97
N GLU A 4 5.58 7.43 23.45
CA GLU A 4 6.35 6.36 22.86
C GLU A 4 6.20 6.40 21.35
N ARG A 5 7.32 6.71 20.68
CA ARG A 5 7.39 6.73 19.24
C ARG A 5 7.08 5.33 18.77
N ASN A 6 6.15 5.16 17.81
CA ASN A 6 5.86 3.85 17.26
C ASN A 6 7.17 3.19 16.83
N ALA A 7 7.54 2.06 17.45
CA ALA A 7 8.81 1.36 17.22
C ALA A 7 8.99 0.95 15.75
N HIS A 8 7.90 0.89 14.98
CA HIS A 8 7.92 0.55 13.57
C HIS A 8 8.00 1.77 12.63
N GLN A 9 7.89 2.97 13.17
CA GLN A 9 7.90 4.19 12.34
C GLN A 9 9.28 4.45 11.73
N ILE A 10 9.36 4.52 10.41
CA ILE A 10 10.57 4.90 9.67
C ILE A 10 10.60 6.41 9.51
N VAL A 11 9.60 6.95 8.81
CA VAL A 11 9.48 8.38 8.51
C VAL A 11 8.03 8.80 8.52
N ARG A 12 7.78 10.04 8.97
CA ARG A 12 6.46 10.65 8.99
C ARG A 12 6.50 12.02 8.32
N LYS A 13 5.47 12.32 7.55
CA LYS A 13 5.21 13.62 6.94
C LYS A 13 3.86 14.12 7.38
N ASP A 14 3.86 15.31 7.96
CA ASP A 14 2.66 15.97 8.45
C ASP A 14 2.11 16.96 7.43
N GLY A 15 0.80 16.98 7.28
CA GLY A 15 0.02 17.96 6.54
C GLY A 15 -0.93 18.73 7.45
N LYS A 16 -1.82 19.54 6.85
CA LYS A 16 -2.83 20.27 7.62
C LYS A 16 -3.93 19.31 8.10
N GLY A 17 -3.87 18.92 9.38
CA GLY A 17 -4.85 18.01 9.99
C GLY A 17 -4.75 16.56 9.55
N CYS A 18 -3.63 16.15 8.96
CA CYS A 18 -3.37 14.78 8.53
C CYS A 18 -1.88 14.47 8.52
N PHE A 19 -1.54 13.18 8.39
CA PHE A 19 -0.16 12.75 8.16
C PHE A 19 -0.13 11.47 7.33
N VAL A 20 1.05 11.18 6.78
CA VAL A 20 1.43 9.88 6.28
C VAL A 20 2.72 9.45 6.95
N GLU A 21 2.80 8.18 7.33
CA GLU A 21 4.03 7.58 7.84
C GLU A 21 4.29 6.23 7.16
N SER A 22 5.55 5.90 7.00
CA SER A 22 5.97 4.56 6.59
C SER A 22 6.43 3.75 7.79
N LEU A 23 6.10 2.45 7.77
CA LEU A 23 6.34 1.51 8.84
C LEU A 23 7.10 0.29 8.31
N ASN A 24 7.92 -0.33 9.18
CA ASN A 24 8.72 -1.51 8.84
C ASN A 24 8.09 -2.85 9.26
N ASP A 25 6.85 -2.84 9.73
CA ASP A 25 6.14 -3.99 10.30
C ASP A 25 5.73 -5.05 9.27
N SER A 26 5.84 -4.74 7.98
CA SER A 26 5.34 -5.59 6.89
C SER A 26 6.42 -6.01 5.88
N PHE A 27 7.70 -5.68 6.12
CA PHE A 27 8.79 -6.06 5.24
C PHE A 27 8.92 -7.59 5.11
N SER A 28 8.64 -8.31 6.19
CA SER A 28 8.71 -9.77 6.22
C SER A 28 7.75 -10.49 5.27
N ILE A 29 6.73 -9.80 4.79
CA ILE A 29 5.77 -10.30 3.79
C ILE A 29 5.93 -9.59 2.44
N GLY A 30 7.08 -8.96 2.20
CA GLY A 30 7.38 -8.24 0.96
C GLY A 30 6.56 -6.99 0.74
N ARG A 31 6.05 -6.36 1.81
CA ARG A 31 5.21 -5.17 1.73
C ARG A 31 5.81 -4.00 2.49
N CYS A 32 5.66 -2.81 1.92
CA CYS A 32 5.88 -1.54 2.60
C CYS A 32 4.54 -1.02 3.11
N HIS A 33 4.45 -0.76 4.40
CA HIS A 33 3.24 -0.24 5.04
C HIS A 33 3.28 1.28 5.09
N LEU A 34 2.28 1.94 4.50
CA LEU A 34 2.03 3.37 4.62
C LEU A 34 0.73 3.58 5.41
N ALA A 35 0.81 4.26 6.56
CA ALA A 35 -0.34 4.64 7.36
C ALA A 35 -0.69 6.10 7.10
N PHE A 36 -1.93 6.35 6.68
CA PHE A 36 -2.51 7.67 6.47
C PHE A 36 -3.53 7.94 7.54
N ALA A 37 -3.40 9.05 8.26
CA ALA A 37 -4.38 9.44 9.26
C ALA A 37 -4.79 10.91 9.10
N ALA A 38 -6.06 11.18 9.36
CA ALA A 38 -6.61 12.52 9.49
C ALA A 38 -7.12 12.76 10.90
N TYR A 39 -7.01 14.02 11.36
CA TYR A 39 -7.41 14.43 12.68
C TYR A 39 -8.52 15.46 12.65
N ASP A 40 -9.43 15.34 13.57
CA ASP A 40 -10.35 16.39 13.96
C ASP A 40 -9.82 17.06 15.24
N LEU A 41 -9.30 18.26 15.10
CA LEU A 41 -8.72 19.03 16.22
C LEU A 41 -9.78 19.51 17.22
N ASN A 42 -11.07 19.51 16.84
CA ASN A 42 -12.17 19.87 17.73
C ASN A 42 -12.50 18.75 18.73
N ARG A 43 -11.98 17.55 18.53
CA ARG A 43 -12.19 16.42 19.44
C ARG A 43 -11.19 16.45 20.60
N PRO A 44 -11.53 15.82 21.74
CA PRO A 44 -10.63 15.67 22.88
C PRO A 44 -9.31 14.99 22.51
N ALA A 45 -8.27 15.30 23.25
CA ALA A 45 -6.98 14.61 23.11
C ALA A 45 -7.17 13.10 23.33
N GLY A 46 -6.76 12.26 22.37
CA GLY A 46 -6.98 10.81 22.36
C GLY A 46 -8.08 10.34 21.40
N GLU A 47 -9.05 11.21 21.08
CA GLU A 47 -10.16 10.90 20.14
C GLU A 47 -10.04 11.66 18.82
N ARG A 48 -8.93 12.35 18.60
CA ARG A 48 -8.73 13.24 17.45
C ARG A 48 -8.60 12.52 16.13
N GLN A 49 -8.27 11.24 16.11
CA GLN A 49 -8.14 10.50 14.86
C GLN A 49 -9.52 10.29 14.25
N ALA A 50 -9.77 10.94 13.12
CA ALA A 50 -11.05 10.88 12.40
C ALA A 50 -11.06 9.76 11.35
N ASN A 51 -9.97 9.61 10.60
CA ASN A 51 -9.80 8.60 9.57
C ASN A 51 -8.43 7.94 9.68
N LEU A 52 -8.39 6.64 9.36
CA LEU A 52 -7.14 5.88 9.24
C LEU A 52 -7.24 4.95 8.03
N VAL A 53 -6.29 5.06 7.12
CA VAL A 53 -6.16 4.18 5.96
C VAL A 53 -4.77 3.57 5.96
N GLN A 54 -4.69 2.25 5.90
CA GLN A 54 -3.44 1.50 5.85
C GLN A 54 -3.24 0.96 4.44
N ILE A 55 -2.16 1.34 3.79
CA ILE A 55 -1.81 0.94 2.43
C ILE A 55 -0.58 0.02 2.50
N TYR A 56 -0.62 -1.07 1.74
CA TYR A 56 0.46 -2.05 1.66
C TYR A 56 0.96 -2.10 0.22
N LEU A 57 2.04 -1.37 -0.06
CA LEU A 57 2.72 -1.40 -1.34
C LEU A 57 3.59 -2.65 -1.46
N ASP A 58 3.69 -3.22 -2.64
CA ASP A 58 4.73 -4.19 -2.92
C ASP A 58 6.12 -3.55 -2.81
N CYS A 59 7.10 -4.25 -2.23
CA CYS A 59 8.44 -3.69 -2.10
C CYS A 59 9.10 -3.43 -3.46
N GLY A 60 8.80 -4.23 -4.48
CA GLY A 60 9.25 -3.98 -5.86
C GLY A 60 8.66 -2.70 -6.44
N GLU A 61 7.36 -2.44 -6.22
CA GLU A 61 6.71 -1.18 -6.61
C GLU A 61 7.30 0.03 -5.89
N LEU A 62 7.62 -0.10 -4.59
CA LEU A 62 8.33 0.93 -3.85
C LEU A 62 9.69 1.25 -4.49
N LEU A 63 10.49 0.22 -4.81
CA LEU A 63 11.79 0.38 -5.45
C LEU A 63 11.67 1.06 -6.81
N GLU A 64 10.66 0.71 -7.60
CA GLU A 64 10.42 1.35 -8.90
C GLU A 64 9.97 2.82 -8.75
N LEU A 65 9.17 3.14 -7.75
CA LEU A 65 8.84 4.54 -7.43
C LEU A 65 10.10 5.33 -7.02
N CYS A 66 10.98 4.74 -6.21
CA CYS A 66 12.28 5.35 -5.86
C CYS A 66 13.12 5.61 -7.11
N ARG A 67 13.25 4.62 -8.00
CA ARG A 67 13.98 4.77 -9.27
C ARG A 67 13.43 5.92 -10.11
N LYS A 68 12.10 6.00 -10.26
CA LYS A 68 11.44 7.09 -11.02
C LYS A 68 11.65 8.45 -10.38
N ALA A 69 11.70 8.52 -9.05
CA ALA A 69 11.97 9.76 -8.33
C ALA A 69 13.43 10.20 -8.54
N GLU A 70 14.40 9.29 -8.41
CA GLU A 70 15.83 9.58 -8.55
C GLU A 70 16.25 9.88 -9.99
N SER A 71 15.67 9.20 -10.98
CA SER A 71 15.96 9.45 -12.40
C SER A 71 15.32 10.73 -12.95
N GLY A 72 14.48 11.42 -12.18
CA GLY A 72 13.71 12.56 -12.64
C GLY A 72 12.49 12.21 -13.51
N GLU A 73 12.25 10.94 -13.82
CA GLU A 73 11.10 10.50 -14.61
C GLU A 73 9.77 10.93 -13.97
N LEU A 74 9.67 10.81 -12.64
CA LEU A 74 8.48 11.22 -11.93
C LEU A 74 8.22 12.72 -12.03
N LEU A 75 9.30 13.54 -11.96
CA LEU A 75 9.22 15.00 -12.12
C LEU A 75 8.75 15.38 -13.51
N LEU A 76 9.31 14.76 -14.55
CA LEU A 76 8.93 15.02 -15.94
C LEU A 76 7.45 14.68 -16.18
N ARG A 77 6.99 13.54 -15.70
CA ARG A 77 5.59 13.14 -15.80
C ARG A 77 4.65 14.10 -15.03
N LEU A 78 5.07 14.56 -13.85
CA LEU A 78 4.33 15.56 -13.09
C LEU A 78 4.17 16.85 -13.84
N GLN A 79 5.26 17.36 -14.43
CA GLN A 79 5.26 18.61 -15.21
C GLN A 79 4.36 18.50 -16.45
N ASP A 80 4.47 17.41 -17.21
CA ASP A 80 3.63 17.13 -18.38
C ASP A 80 2.13 17.11 -18.01
N LYS A 81 1.77 16.39 -16.92
CA LYS A 81 0.39 16.34 -16.44
C LYS A 81 -0.13 17.71 -15.98
N LYS A 82 0.68 18.47 -15.26
CA LYS A 82 0.31 19.84 -14.83
C LYS A 82 0.12 20.76 -16.04
N GLN A 83 0.97 20.69 -17.04
CA GLN A 83 0.88 21.48 -18.27
C GLN A 83 -0.39 21.16 -19.07
N LYS A 84 -0.77 19.88 -19.14
CA LYS A 84 -1.97 19.39 -19.83
C LYS A 84 -3.27 19.53 -19.02
N GLY A 85 -3.18 19.90 -17.74
CA GLY A 85 -4.33 19.88 -16.82
C GLY A 85 -4.84 18.45 -16.53
N ASP A 86 -4.02 17.43 -16.79
CA ASP A 86 -4.36 16.04 -16.57
C ASP A 86 -4.28 15.71 -15.07
N LYS A 87 -5.42 15.34 -14.49
CA LYS A 87 -5.58 14.98 -13.08
C LYS A 87 -5.53 13.47 -12.83
N THR A 88 -5.26 12.65 -13.84
CA THR A 88 -5.15 11.20 -13.64
C THR A 88 -3.91 10.86 -12.81
N PRO A 89 -3.92 9.74 -12.06
CA PRO A 89 -2.81 9.38 -11.19
C PRO A 89 -1.48 9.21 -11.93
N LEU A 90 -0.41 9.66 -11.30
CA LEU A 90 0.98 9.33 -11.68
C LEU A 90 1.32 7.88 -11.29
N TYR A 91 0.72 7.43 -10.20
CA TYR A 91 0.80 6.06 -9.71
C TYR A 91 -0.49 5.73 -8.95
N GLN A 92 -0.92 4.49 -9.07
CA GLN A 92 -2.06 3.96 -8.31
C GLN A 92 -1.80 2.52 -7.93
N CYS A 93 -2.12 2.17 -6.69
CA CYS A 93 -2.23 0.78 -6.28
C CYS A 93 -3.60 0.52 -5.66
N MET A 94 -4.09 -0.68 -5.88
CA MET A 94 -5.33 -1.18 -5.29
C MET A 94 -5.02 -2.49 -4.59
N GLY A 95 -5.72 -2.71 -3.49
CA GLY A 95 -5.57 -3.93 -2.73
C GLY A 95 -6.66 -4.07 -1.69
N GLY A 96 -6.49 -5.00 -0.80
CA GLY A 96 -7.49 -5.20 0.23
C GLY A 96 -7.24 -6.44 1.07
N THR A 97 -8.24 -6.76 1.88
CA THR A 97 -8.27 -7.97 2.70
C THR A 97 -9.62 -8.62 2.48
N SER A 98 -9.64 -9.89 2.05
CA SER A 98 -10.88 -10.61 1.82
C SER A 98 -11.70 -10.75 3.10
N ALA A 99 -13.02 -10.85 2.97
CA ALA A 99 -13.93 -11.07 4.09
C ALA A 99 -13.55 -12.30 4.90
N GLU A 100 -13.18 -13.39 4.23
CA GLU A 100 -12.71 -14.63 4.85
C GLU A 100 -11.45 -14.41 5.70
N LYS A 101 -10.43 -13.69 5.14
CA LYS A 101 -9.21 -13.37 5.89
C LYS A 101 -9.50 -12.45 7.07
N LEU A 102 -10.41 -11.46 6.92
CA LEU A 102 -10.83 -10.58 8.01
C LEU A 102 -11.48 -11.38 9.13
N HIS A 103 -12.34 -12.33 8.79
CA HIS A 103 -12.97 -13.22 9.78
C HIS A 103 -11.91 -14.07 10.51
N ARG A 104 -10.98 -14.68 9.77
CA ARG A 104 -9.92 -15.52 10.34
C ARG A 104 -9.01 -14.77 11.32
N ILE A 105 -8.77 -13.47 11.11
CA ILE A 105 -7.95 -12.65 12.02
C ILE A 105 -8.77 -11.93 13.10
N GLY A 106 -10.05 -12.29 13.26
CA GLY A 106 -10.93 -11.73 14.29
C GLY A 106 -11.34 -10.27 14.08
N ARG A 107 -11.29 -9.78 12.83
CA ARG A 107 -11.64 -8.40 12.45
C ARG A 107 -12.67 -8.35 11.32
N PRO A 108 -13.77 -9.12 11.40
CA PRO A 108 -14.79 -9.10 10.36
C PRO A 108 -15.41 -7.70 10.26
N ARG A 109 -15.73 -7.27 9.05
CA ARG A 109 -16.50 -6.05 8.84
C ARG A 109 -17.98 -6.31 9.19
N PRO A 110 -18.70 -5.30 9.73
CA PRO A 110 -20.11 -5.45 10.09
C PRO A 110 -21.01 -5.81 8.89
N ASP A 111 -20.62 -5.37 7.69
CA ASP A 111 -21.35 -5.64 6.44
C ASP A 111 -20.97 -6.99 5.79
N GLY A 112 -20.08 -7.76 6.41
CA GLY A 112 -19.60 -9.04 5.88
C GLY A 112 -18.76 -8.96 4.62
N LYS A 113 -18.46 -7.76 4.11
CA LYS A 113 -17.71 -7.56 2.86
C LYS A 113 -16.18 -7.59 3.08
N SER A 114 -15.45 -7.70 1.99
CA SER A 114 -14.01 -7.48 1.97
C SER A 114 -13.68 -6.01 2.26
N LEU A 115 -12.49 -5.74 2.79
CA LEU A 115 -11.97 -4.40 2.96
C LEU A 115 -11.10 -4.03 1.76
N SER A 116 -11.55 -3.09 0.95
CA SER A 116 -10.77 -2.53 -0.15
C SER A 116 -9.96 -1.31 0.28
N ARG A 117 -8.81 -1.13 -0.35
CA ARG A 117 -7.91 0.02 -0.15
C ARG A 117 -7.39 0.50 -1.50
N ILE A 118 -7.35 1.81 -1.66
CA ILE A 118 -6.80 2.46 -2.86
C ILE A 118 -5.79 3.50 -2.39
N PHE A 119 -4.65 3.53 -3.03
CA PHE A 119 -3.69 4.63 -2.92
C PHE A 119 -3.47 5.24 -4.29
N GLN A 120 -3.49 6.57 -4.37
CA GLN A 120 -3.24 7.33 -5.58
C GLN A 120 -2.23 8.44 -5.32
N LEU A 121 -1.25 8.57 -6.21
CA LEU A 121 -0.34 9.69 -6.29
C LEU A 121 -0.80 10.59 -7.44
N LEU A 122 -1.34 11.75 -7.11
CA LEU A 122 -1.92 12.70 -8.06
C LEU A 122 -1.06 13.96 -8.20
N PRO A 123 -1.12 14.65 -9.35
CA PRO A 123 -0.59 16.01 -9.46
C PRO A 123 -1.30 16.96 -8.49
N GLY A 124 -0.53 17.67 -7.67
CA GLY A 124 -1.08 18.66 -6.73
C GLY A 124 -1.24 20.04 -7.38
N ASN A 125 -2.28 20.78 -7.00
CA ASN A 125 -2.47 22.15 -7.49
C ASN A 125 -1.57 23.17 -6.78
N LYS A 126 -1.45 23.08 -5.44
CA LYS A 126 -0.67 23.99 -4.59
C LYS A 126 0.65 23.37 -4.11
N SER A 127 0.81 22.09 -4.28
CA SER A 127 2.01 21.32 -3.96
C SER A 127 2.43 20.53 -5.21
N ASP A 128 3.49 19.74 -5.11
CA ASP A 128 3.88 18.87 -6.22
C ASP A 128 2.92 17.70 -6.31
N PHE A 129 2.60 17.07 -5.19
CA PHE A 129 1.78 15.87 -5.12
C PHE A 129 0.60 16.00 -4.17
N LEU A 130 -0.47 15.28 -4.50
CA LEU A 130 -1.51 14.85 -3.56
C LEU A 130 -1.43 13.33 -3.43
N LEU A 131 -1.25 12.87 -2.22
CA LEU A 131 -1.35 11.46 -1.86
C LEU A 131 -2.77 11.24 -1.33
N VAL A 132 -3.52 10.39 -2.00
CA VAL A 132 -4.90 10.07 -1.64
C VAL A 132 -4.95 8.61 -1.23
N ALA A 133 -5.48 8.35 -0.05
CA ALA A 133 -5.68 7.02 0.48
C ALA A 133 -7.14 6.81 0.88
N ASP A 134 -7.76 5.79 0.30
CA ASP A 134 -9.15 5.45 0.49
C ASP A 134 -9.30 4.03 1.02
N SER A 135 -10.28 3.80 1.90
CA SER A 135 -10.69 2.46 2.27
C SER A 135 -12.19 2.37 2.52
N GLY A 136 -12.73 1.17 2.34
CA GLY A 136 -14.15 0.89 2.52
C GLY A 136 -14.53 -0.50 2.03
N PRO A 137 -15.82 -0.76 1.81
CA PRO A 137 -16.28 -2.06 1.36
C PRO A 137 -15.70 -2.44 0.00
N GLY A 138 -15.39 -3.71 -0.15
CA GLY A 138 -14.93 -4.29 -1.40
C GLY A 138 -15.53 -5.67 -1.63
N GLU A 139 -15.42 -6.13 -2.86
CA GLU A 139 -15.82 -7.48 -3.26
C GLU A 139 -14.62 -8.20 -3.86
N THR A 140 -14.51 -9.48 -3.64
CA THR A 140 -13.51 -10.32 -4.29
C THR A 140 -14.04 -10.72 -5.65
N ASP A 141 -13.29 -10.40 -6.71
CA ASP A 141 -13.63 -10.81 -8.07
C ASP A 141 -13.25 -12.29 -8.34
N GLU A 142 -13.56 -12.76 -9.54
CA GLU A 142 -13.28 -14.15 -9.98
C GLU A 142 -11.77 -14.49 -9.98
N LYS A 143 -10.92 -13.46 -10.04
CA LYS A 143 -9.45 -13.61 -10.00
C LYS A 143 -8.87 -13.49 -8.59
N GLY A 144 -9.72 -13.38 -7.55
CA GLY A 144 -9.29 -13.20 -6.17
C GLY A 144 -8.85 -11.78 -5.82
N LEU A 145 -9.04 -10.80 -6.71
CA LEU A 145 -8.70 -9.41 -6.46
C LEU A 145 -9.83 -8.71 -5.69
N ILE A 146 -9.45 -7.84 -4.76
CA ILE A 146 -10.41 -7.02 -4.01
C ILE A 146 -10.73 -5.76 -4.82
N VAL A 147 -11.95 -5.70 -5.34
CA VAL A 147 -12.46 -4.57 -6.11
C VAL A 147 -13.24 -3.62 -5.19
N PRO A 148 -13.00 -2.31 -5.23
CA PRO A 148 -13.71 -1.33 -4.41
C PRO A 148 -15.22 -1.30 -4.70
N ARG A 149 -16.02 -1.15 -3.64
CA ARG A 149 -17.47 -0.96 -3.70
C ARG A 149 -17.89 0.16 -2.74
N PHE A 150 -17.25 1.30 -2.85
CA PHE A 150 -17.44 2.44 -1.93
C PHE A 150 -18.79 3.14 -2.05
N GLY A 151 -19.60 2.83 -3.06
CA GLY A 151 -20.81 3.61 -3.34
C GLY A 151 -20.47 5.04 -3.79
N LYS A 152 -21.07 6.05 -3.12
CA LYS A 152 -20.82 7.46 -3.45
C LYS A 152 -19.49 7.98 -2.92
N GLN A 153 -19.03 7.46 -1.78
CA GLN A 153 -17.80 7.88 -1.11
C GLN A 153 -17.16 6.69 -0.37
N PRO A 154 -15.82 6.65 -0.22
CA PRO A 154 -15.16 5.70 0.64
C PRO A 154 -15.54 5.94 2.11
N GLU A 155 -15.43 4.91 2.94
CA GLU A 155 -15.67 5.04 4.38
C GLU A 155 -14.58 5.87 5.07
N ASN A 156 -13.33 5.67 4.66
CA ASN A 156 -12.21 6.47 5.12
C ASN A 156 -11.53 7.08 3.90
N HIS A 157 -11.25 8.38 4.01
CA HIS A 157 -10.62 9.18 2.98
C HIS A 157 -9.59 10.09 3.63
N VAL A 158 -8.32 9.96 3.23
CA VAL A 158 -7.24 10.82 3.70
C VAL A 158 -6.47 11.38 2.51
N VAL A 159 -6.30 12.70 2.49
CA VAL A 159 -5.54 13.39 1.46
C VAL A 159 -4.43 14.20 2.14
N ILE A 160 -3.21 14.01 1.67
CA ILE A 160 -2.06 14.80 2.12
C ILE A 160 -1.32 15.41 0.93
N SER A 161 -0.98 16.68 1.05
CA SER A 161 -0.18 17.41 0.07
C SER A 161 1.29 17.36 0.45
N LEU A 162 2.15 16.92 -0.48
CA LEU A 162 3.60 16.88 -0.27
C LEU A 162 4.33 17.62 -1.39
N SER A 163 5.47 18.25 -1.03
CA SER A 163 6.45 18.69 -2.01
C SER A 163 7.21 17.47 -2.57
N MET A 164 7.88 17.65 -3.71
CA MET A 164 8.78 16.66 -4.28
C MET A 164 9.82 16.18 -3.25
N GLY A 165 10.44 17.11 -2.53
CA GLY A 165 11.45 16.77 -1.51
C GLY A 165 10.88 15.90 -0.40
N HIS A 166 9.72 16.25 0.17
CA HIS A 166 9.08 15.45 1.22
C HIS A 166 8.64 14.07 0.73
N PHE A 167 8.18 13.99 -0.53
CA PHE A 167 7.81 12.71 -1.12
C PHE A 167 9.04 11.83 -1.38
N CYS A 168 10.12 12.38 -1.93
CA CYS A 168 11.38 11.67 -2.09
C CYS A 168 11.93 11.19 -0.74
N GLU A 169 11.90 12.02 0.30
CA GLU A 169 12.34 11.63 1.64
C GLU A 169 11.52 10.45 2.18
N LEU A 170 10.18 10.48 1.99
CA LEU A 170 9.31 9.36 2.37
C LEU A 170 9.73 8.06 1.68
N LEU A 171 9.97 8.11 0.35
CA LEU A 171 10.35 6.93 -0.43
C LEU A 171 11.76 6.44 -0.08
N LEU A 172 12.75 7.33 -0.08
CA LEU A 172 14.17 6.96 0.00
C LEU A 172 14.56 6.47 1.39
N LEU A 173 14.01 7.07 2.47
CA LEU A 173 14.22 6.57 3.82
C LEU A 173 13.55 5.20 4.00
N THR A 174 12.35 5.02 3.46
CA THR A 174 11.69 3.71 3.50
C THR A 174 12.49 2.64 2.77
N ARG A 175 13.01 2.96 1.57
CA ARG A 175 13.89 2.05 0.82
C ARG A 175 15.17 1.73 1.61
N ALA A 176 15.81 2.72 2.23
CA ALA A 176 17.02 2.49 3.00
C ALA A 176 16.78 1.52 4.16
N HIS A 177 15.67 1.68 4.88
CA HIS A 177 15.27 0.76 5.94
C HIS A 177 14.93 -0.63 5.41
N TYR A 178 14.25 -0.73 4.28
CA TYR A 178 13.94 -2.02 3.64
C TYR A 178 15.22 -2.77 3.25
N LEU A 179 16.17 -2.10 2.61
CA LEU A 179 17.44 -2.72 2.21
C LEU A 179 18.28 -3.16 3.42
N ALA A 180 18.33 -2.33 4.47
CA ALA A 180 19.00 -2.69 5.72
C ALA A 180 18.36 -3.91 6.39
N TRP A 181 17.01 -3.95 6.44
CA TRP A 181 16.26 -5.09 6.94
C TRP A 181 16.54 -6.35 6.11
N LEU A 182 16.54 -6.24 4.79
CA LEU A 182 16.80 -7.34 3.87
C LEU A 182 18.19 -7.92 4.10
N THR A 183 19.22 -7.07 4.16
CA THR A 183 20.61 -7.48 4.45
C THR A 183 20.72 -8.20 5.80
N ALA A 184 20.08 -7.65 6.85
CA ALA A 184 20.08 -8.27 8.16
C ALA A 184 19.34 -9.62 8.18
N SER A 185 18.28 -9.78 7.39
CA SER A 185 17.53 -11.04 7.26
C SER A 185 18.38 -12.13 6.63
N TYR A 186 19.11 -11.83 5.55
CA TYR A 186 20.06 -12.78 4.94
C TYR A 186 21.20 -13.14 5.89
N SER A 187 21.75 -12.17 6.61
CA SER A 187 22.84 -12.42 7.57
C SER A 187 22.43 -13.33 8.73
N ARG A 188 21.13 -13.35 9.08
CA ARG A 188 20.58 -14.25 10.11
C ARG A 188 20.21 -15.64 9.60
N GLY A 189 20.45 -15.94 8.31
CA GLY A 189 20.06 -17.20 7.70
C GLY A 189 18.53 -17.39 7.62
N GLU A 190 17.77 -16.32 7.78
CA GLU A 190 16.35 -16.34 7.54
C GLU A 190 16.10 -16.41 6.03
N GLU A 191 16.21 -17.59 5.45
CA GLU A 191 15.72 -17.86 4.09
C GLU A 191 14.21 -17.67 4.06
N LYS A 192 13.77 -16.44 3.99
CA LYS A 192 12.40 -16.16 3.59
C LYS A 192 12.37 -16.22 2.08
N ALA A 193 11.95 -17.38 1.58
CA ALA A 193 11.50 -17.51 0.23
C ALA A 193 10.63 -16.29 -0.08
N PHE A 194 11.10 -15.38 -0.93
CA PHE A 194 10.22 -14.57 -1.71
C PHE A 194 9.28 -15.57 -2.36
N HIS A 195 8.01 -15.54 -2.04
CA HIS A 195 7.02 -16.41 -2.62
C HIS A 195 7.10 -16.31 -4.15
N THR A 196 7.95 -17.11 -4.73
CA THR A 196 7.68 -17.70 -6.01
C THR A 196 6.44 -18.54 -5.71
N GLN A 197 5.27 -18.12 -6.19
CA GLN A 197 4.16 -19.04 -6.33
C GLN A 197 4.73 -20.20 -7.12
N GLU A 198 4.93 -21.33 -6.44
CA GLU A 198 5.16 -22.56 -7.17
C GLU A 198 4.02 -22.68 -8.17
N PRO A 199 4.31 -22.87 -9.47
CA PRO A 199 3.24 -23.15 -10.42
C PRO A 199 2.53 -24.39 -9.87
N GLU A 200 1.22 -24.28 -9.62
CA GLU A 200 0.37 -25.42 -9.31
C GLU A 200 0.74 -26.55 -10.26
N GLN A 201 1.19 -27.65 -9.70
CA GLN A 201 1.46 -28.86 -10.49
C GLN A 201 0.15 -29.22 -11.18
N ILE A 202 0.11 -29.03 -12.49
CA ILE A 202 -0.98 -29.49 -13.34
C ILE A 202 -1.06 -31.02 -13.07
N PRO A 203 -2.20 -31.54 -12.63
CA PRO A 203 -2.36 -32.98 -12.45
C PRO A 203 -2.07 -33.64 -13.77
N THR A 204 -1.07 -34.52 -13.79
CA THR A 204 -0.76 -35.40 -14.93
C THR A 204 -2.00 -36.24 -15.18
N GLU A 205 -2.60 -36.11 -16.36
CA GLU A 205 -3.70 -36.98 -16.79
C GLU A 205 -3.29 -38.44 -16.63
N PRO A 206 -4.20 -39.30 -16.17
CA PRO A 206 -3.94 -40.75 -16.10
C PRO A 206 -3.66 -41.29 -17.52
N GLN A 207 -2.50 -41.89 -17.72
CA GLN A 207 -2.21 -42.64 -18.96
C GLN A 207 -3.25 -43.74 -19.13
N GLU A 208 -3.97 -43.68 -20.24
CA GLU A 208 -4.85 -44.76 -20.65
C GLU A 208 -4.02 -46.09 -20.83
N PRO A 209 -4.51 -47.22 -20.35
CA PRO A 209 -3.82 -48.49 -20.57
C PRO A 209 -3.83 -48.88 -22.05
N GLU A 210 -2.67 -49.11 -22.57
CA GLU A 210 -2.40 -49.65 -23.91
C GLU A 210 -3.17 -50.96 -24.10
N MET A 211 -4.21 -50.94 -24.94
CA MET A 211 -4.93 -52.17 -25.33
C MET A 211 -4.02 -52.98 -26.21
N ALA A 212 -3.54 -54.11 -25.69
CA ALA A 212 -2.88 -55.14 -26.47
C ALA A 212 -3.87 -55.73 -27.47
N MET A 213 -3.54 -55.59 -28.76
CA MET A 213 -4.21 -56.37 -29.83
C MET A 213 -3.73 -57.84 -29.81
N PHE A 214 -4.70 -58.73 -29.69
CA PHE A 214 -4.64 -60.10 -30.19
C PHE A 214 -5.69 -60.25 -31.26
#